data_2424120a303e9fdbeb1132cb8dadb268
#
_entry.id   2424120a303e9fdbeb1132cb8dadb268
#
_cell.length_a   1.000
_cell.length_b   1.000
_cell.length_c   1.000
_cell.angle_alpha   90.00
_cell.angle_beta   90.00
_cell.angle_gamma   90.00
#
_symmetry.space_group_name_H-M   'P 1'
#
loop_
_entity.id
_entity.type
_entity.pdbx_description
1 polymer ?
#
loop_
_entity_poly.entity_id
_entity_poly.type
_entity_poly.pdbx_seq_one_letter_code
_entity_poly.pdbx_strand_id
1 'polypeptide(L)'
;SAIDFEQNTITISHTVTSCNLDGKCVIVAKDTTKTKSSRRTLPLVPYFHEKLLAVKAQQGRNQKLCGRSYNREFLEYICVDDIGDRFKPNYITSQFPRLLERNGFRKIRFHDLRHSCASLLLASGVPMKHIQEWLGHSDFSTTANIYAHLDYSSKLTSASAMESNFHLGV
;
A
#
# COMPACT_ATOMS: atom_id res chain seq x y z
N SER A 1 -11.12 -13.62 -1.57
CA SER A 1 -9.87 -13.05 -2.11
C SER A 1 -9.90 -11.52 -1.97
N ALA A 2 -8.76 -10.93 -1.62
CA ALA A 2 -8.65 -9.46 -1.54
C ALA A 2 -8.56 -8.80 -2.93
N ILE A 3 -8.24 -9.56 -3.96
CA ILE A 3 -8.12 -9.07 -5.34
C ILE A 3 -9.24 -9.66 -6.18
N ASP A 4 -9.93 -8.78 -6.87
CA ASP A 4 -10.89 -9.11 -7.91
C ASP A 4 -10.29 -8.70 -9.26
N PHE A 5 -9.88 -9.68 -10.04
CA PHE A 5 -9.26 -9.49 -11.35
C PHE A 5 -10.29 -9.15 -12.45
N GLU A 6 -11.57 -9.49 -12.26
CA GLU A 6 -12.64 -9.18 -13.20
C GLU A 6 -13.07 -7.72 -13.05
N GLN A 7 -13.27 -7.29 -11.79
CA GLN A 7 -13.64 -5.90 -11.46
C GLN A 7 -12.46 -4.96 -11.38
N ASN A 8 -11.21 -5.46 -11.53
CA ASN A 8 -9.98 -4.69 -11.38
C ASN A 8 -9.91 -3.91 -10.06
N THR A 9 -10.19 -4.60 -8.94
CA THR A 9 -10.17 -3.98 -7.61
C THR A 9 -9.32 -4.77 -6.61
N ILE A 10 -8.83 -4.05 -5.60
CA ILE A 10 -8.18 -4.61 -4.41
C ILE A 10 -8.89 -4.11 -3.16
N THR A 11 -9.36 -5.03 -2.31
CA THR A 11 -10.03 -4.72 -1.05
C THR A 11 -9.10 -4.97 0.13
N ILE A 12 -8.87 -3.93 0.92
CA ILE A 12 -8.05 -3.99 2.14
C ILE A 12 -9.00 -4.20 3.32
N SER A 13 -9.11 -5.43 3.80
CA SER A 13 -10.02 -5.82 4.89
C SER A 13 -9.39 -6.76 5.92
N HIS A 14 -8.22 -7.32 5.61
CA HIS A 14 -7.52 -8.32 6.40
C HIS A 14 -6.22 -7.79 6.96
N THR A 15 -5.89 -8.14 8.19
CA THR A 15 -4.62 -7.79 8.83
C THR A 15 -3.90 -9.02 9.36
N VAL A 16 -2.58 -9.03 9.20
CA VAL A 16 -1.70 -10.02 9.79
C VAL A 16 -0.67 -9.28 10.64
N THR A 17 -0.64 -9.60 11.91
CA THR A 17 0.28 -8.99 12.88
C THR A 17 1.07 -10.06 13.62
N SER A 18 2.25 -9.72 14.11
CA SER A 18 3.01 -10.55 15.03
C SER A 18 2.99 -9.91 16.41
N CYS A 19 2.74 -10.71 17.44
CA CYS A 19 2.85 -10.31 18.84
C CYS A 19 3.73 -11.31 19.59
N ASN A 20 4.32 -10.86 20.69
CA ASN A 20 5.07 -11.74 21.58
C ASN A 20 4.16 -12.13 22.73
N LEU A 21 3.89 -13.42 22.89
CA LEU A 21 3.12 -13.99 23.98
C LEU A 21 4.02 -15.01 24.70
N ASP A 22 4.31 -14.76 25.97
CA ASP A 22 5.17 -15.62 26.81
C ASP A 22 6.52 -15.96 26.14
N GLY A 23 7.18 -14.96 25.54
CA GLY A 23 8.48 -15.13 24.86
C GLY A 23 8.39 -15.80 23.47
N LYS A 24 7.20 -16.20 23.01
CA LYS A 24 6.98 -16.80 21.70
C LYS A 24 6.34 -15.79 20.74
N CYS A 25 6.88 -15.71 19.53
CA CYS A 25 6.30 -14.89 18.46
C CYS A 25 5.06 -15.62 17.89
N VAL A 26 3.88 -15.04 18.11
CA VAL A 26 2.59 -15.54 17.61
C VAL A 26 2.13 -14.64 16.47
N ILE A 27 1.67 -15.25 15.39
CA ILE A 27 1.09 -14.52 14.25
C ILE A 27 -0.42 -14.56 14.38
N VAL A 28 -1.03 -13.37 14.40
CA VAL A 28 -2.47 -13.19 14.49
C VAL A 28 -3.00 -12.64 13.18
N ALA A 29 -3.88 -13.40 12.53
CA ALA A 29 -4.62 -12.98 11.35
C ALA A 29 -6.05 -12.61 11.74
N LYS A 30 -6.57 -11.48 11.27
CA LYS A 30 -7.93 -11.01 11.56
C LYS A 30 -8.56 -10.44 10.30
N ASP A 31 -9.84 -10.76 10.06
CA ASP A 31 -10.65 -10.17 8.97
C ASP A 31 -11.22 -8.79 9.37
N THR A 32 -10.40 -8.03 10.09
CA THR A 32 -10.72 -6.67 10.52
C THR A 32 -9.51 -5.77 10.32
N THR A 33 -9.78 -4.50 10.05
CA THR A 33 -8.77 -3.46 10.05
C THR A 33 -8.82 -2.66 11.35
N LYS A 34 -7.74 -1.96 11.69
CA LYS A 34 -7.63 -1.16 12.93
C LYS A 34 -8.72 -0.10 13.04
N THR A 35 -9.15 0.49 11.93
CA THR A 35 -10.19 1.54 11.88
C THR A 35 -11.12 1.29 10.69
N LYS A 36 -12.33 1.87 10.72
CA LYS A 36 -13.28 1.81 9.59
C LYS A 36 -12.68 2.39 8.31
N SER A 37 -11.94 3.48 8.39
CA SER A 37 -11.28 4.14 7.26
C SER A 37 -10.14 3.31 6.65
N SER A 38 -9.58 2.36 7.40
CA SER A 38 -8.57 1.44 6.88
C SER A 38 -9.17 0.39 5.95
N ARG A 39 -10.46 0.03 6.14
CA ARG A 39 -11.17 -0.86 5.22
C ARG A 39 -11.61 -0.08 4.00
N ARG A 40 -11.08 -0.44 2.84
CA ARG A 40 -11.37 0.23 1.58
C ARG A 40 -11.14 -0.68 0.38
N THR A 41 -11.85 -0.39 -0.70
CA THR A 41 -11.63 -1.00 -2.01
C THR A 41 -11.03 0.06 -2.93
N LEU A 42 -9.92 -0.27 -3.56
CA LEU A 42 -9.18 0.60 -4.48
C LEU A 42 -9.21 -0.01 -5.88
N PRO A 43 -9.23 0.81 -6.93
CA PRO A 43 -8.97 0.32 -8.28
C PRO A 43 -7.57 -0.26 -8.37
N LEU A 44 -7.45 -1.39 -9.03
CA LEU A 44 -6.18 -2.05 -9.28
C LEU A 44 -5.53 -1.41 -10.51
N VAL A 45 -4.38 -0.76 -10.27
CA VAL A 45 -3.60 -0.14 -11.35
C VAL A 45 -3.17 -1.21 -12.36
N PRO A 46 -3.32 -0.99 -13.69
CA PRO A 46 -3.04 -2.00 -14.71
C PRO A 46 -1.67 -2.66 -14.59
N TYR A 47 -0.63 -1.89 -14.30
CA TYR A 47 0.71 -2.42 -14.06
C TYR A 47 0.75 -3.45 -12.92
N PHE A 48 0.05 -3.20 -11.82
CA PHE A 48 -0.01 -4.14 -10.69
C PHE A 48 -0.91 -5.33 -10.98
N HIS A 49 -1.96 -5.16 -11.78
CA HIS A 49 -2.82 -6.25 -12.23
C HIS A 49 -1.99 -7.35 -12.93
N GLU A 50 -1.18 -6.97 -13.92
CA GLU A 50 -0.30 -7.90 -14.65
C GLU A 50 0.71 -8.59 -13.71
N LYS A 51 1.34 -7.83 -12.81
CA LYS A 51 2.30 -8.39 -11.84
C LYS A 51 1.65 -9.38 -10.89
N LEU A 52 0.44 -9.11 -10.43
CA LEU A 52 -0.29 -9.99 -9.53
C LEU A 52 -0.78 -11.27 -10.24
N LEU A 53 -1.17 -11.18 -11.51
CA LEU A 53 -1.44 -12.37 -12.33
C LEU A 53 -0.18 -13.24 -12.50
N ALA A 54 0.98 -12.63 -12.73
CA ALA A 54 2.24 -13.35 -12.83
C ALA A 54 2.60 -14.06 -11.50
N VAL A 55 2.40 -13.40 -10.36
CA VAL A 55 2.58 -14.01 -9.02
C VAL A 55 1.63 -15.18 -8.84
N LYS A 56 0.34 -15.03 -9.15
CA LYS A 56 -0.66 -16.09 -9.06
C LYS A 56 -0.28 -17.31 -9.93
N ALA A 57 0.17 -17.05 -11.15
CA ALA A 57 0.64 -18.11 -12.05
C ALA A 57 1.88 -18.82 -11.51
N GLN A 58 2.83 -18.07 -10.90
CA GLN A 58 4.02 -18.67 -10.26
C GLN A 58 3.64 -19.54 -9.07
N GLN A 59 2.76 -19.08 -8.20
CA GLN A 59 2.24 -19.87 -7.07
C GLN A 59 1.59 -21.17 -7.56
N GLY A 60 0.81 -21.11 -8.65
CA GLY A 60 0.22 -22.30 -9.26
C GLY A 60 1.26 -23.30 -9.81
N ARG A 61 2.38 -22.79 -10.37
CA ARG A 61 3.51 -23.66 -10.80
C ARG A 61 4.20 -24.30 -9.60
N ASN A 62 4.49 -23.52 -8.56
CA ASN A 62 5.13 -24.01 -7.34
C ASN A 62 4.27 -25.07 -6.64
N GLN A 63 2.94 -24.86 -6.60
CA GLN A 63 1.99 -25.83 -6.04
C GLN A 63 2.03 -27.16 -6.79
N LYS A 64 2.10 -27.15 -8.13
CA LYS A 64 2.22 -28.34 -8.94
C LYS A 64 3.57 -29.04 -8.73
N LEU A 65 4.66 -28.25 -8.64
CA LEU A 65 6.03 -28.76 -8.49
C LEU A 65 6.24 -29.42 -7.12
N CYS A 66 5.79 -28.77 -6.05
CA CYS A 66 5.94 -29.26 -4.67
C CYS A 66 4.90 -30.34 -4.30
N GLY A 67 3.81 -30.44 -5.05
CA GLY A 67 2.79 -31.46 -4.85
C GLY A 67 2.22 -31.48 -3.42
N ARG A 68 2.44 -32.59 -2.70
CA ARG A 68 1.97 -32.79 -1.31
C ARG A 68 2.75 -31.96 -0.29
N SER A 69 3.96 -31.52 -0.62
CA SER A 69 4.81 -30.70 0.27
C SER A 69 4.44 -29.21 0.25
N TYR A 70 3.56 -28.80 -0.66
CA TYR A 70 3.11 -27.41 -0.72
C TYR A 70 2.11 -27.13 0.41
N ASN A 71 2.37 -26.07 1.19
CA ASN A 71 1.44 -25.65 2.23
C ASN A 71 0.20 -25.02 1.60
N ARG A 72 -0.97 -25.60 1.87
CA ARG A 72 -2.26 -25.19 1.30
C ARG A 72 -3.07 -24.31 2.24
N GLU A 73 -2.57 -24.04 3.44
CA GLU A 73 -3.26 -23.20 4.43
C GLU A 73 -3.35 -21.74 3.95
N PHE A 74 -2.37 -21.28 3.15
CA PHE A 74 -2.22 -19.88 2.76
C PHE A 74 -2.49 -19.62 1.27
N LEU A 75 -3.31 -20.43 0.60
CA LEU A 75 -3.61 -20.30 -0.85
C LEU A 75 -4.22 -18.94 -1.22
N GLU A 76 -4.91 -18.29 -0.29
CA GLU A 76 -5.53 -16.98 -0.48
C GLU A 76 -4.56 -15.80 -0.25
N TYR A 77 -3.31 -16.07 0.13
CA TYR A 77 -2.30 -15.04 0.39
C TYR A 77 -1.40 -14.81 -0.83
N ILE A 78 -1.10 -13.53 -1.07
CA ILE A 78 -0.17 -13.11 -2.14
C ILE A 78 1.28 -13.33 -1.69
N CYS A 79 1.57 -13.00 -0.43
CA CYS A 79 2.92 -13.04 0.13
C CYS A 79 3.20 -14.41 0.77
N VAL A 80 3.48 -15.39 -0.07
CA VAL A 80 3.94 -16.73 0.32
C VAL A 80 5.28 -17.04 -0.37
N ASP A 81 6.04 -17.95 0.20
CA ASP A 81 7.27 -18.48 -0.39
C ASP A 81 7.01 -19.58 -1.42
N ASP A 82 8.08 -20.19 -1.93
CA ASP A 82 8.01 -21.22 -2.98
C ASP A 82 7.33 -22.52 -2.54
N ILE A 83 7.24 -22.78 -1.24
CA ILE A 83 6.55 -23.94 -0.67
C ILE A 83 5.17 -23.61 -0.10
N GLY A 84 4.69 -22.37 -0.29
CA GLY A 84 3.37 -21.93 0.12
C GLY A 84 3.25 -21.39 1.54
N ASP A 85 4.36 -21.24 2.26
CA ASP A 85 4.35 -20.68 3.60
C ASP A 85 4.23 -19.14 3.57
N ARG A 86 3.32 -18.61 4.38
CA ARG A 86 3.09 -17.16 4.47
C ARG A 86 4.28 -16.45 5.09
N PHE A 87 4.75 -15.38 4.45
CA PHE A 87 5.77 -14.51 5.03
C PHE A 87 5.31 -13.91 6.36
N LYS A 88 6.23 -13.89 7.31
CA LYS A 88 6.00 -13.20 8.59
C LYS A 88 5.87 -11.69 8.35
N PRO A 89 5.01 -10.96 9.09
CA PRO A 89 4.81 -9.52 8.88
C PRO A 89 6.10 -8.70 8.84
N ASN A 90 7.06 -9.03 9.72
CA ASN A 90 8.33 -8.32 9.80
C ASN A 90 9.33 -8.68 8.66
N TYR A 91 9.06 -9.73 7.87
CA TYR A 91 9.95 -10.15 6.81
C TYR A 91 10.14 -9.03 5.76
N ILE A 92 9.04 -8.47 5.26
CA ILE A 92 9.08 -7.42 4.24
C ILE A 92 9.82 -6.18 4.75
N THR A 93 9.50 -5.72 5.97
CA THR A 93 10.15 -4.56 6.58
C THR A 93 11.65 -4.76 6.83
N SER A 94 12.07 -5.98 7.12
CA SER A 94 13.50 -6.30 7.34
C SER A 94 14.26 -6.53 6.02
N GLN A 95 13.61 -7.07 4.99
CA GLN A 95 14.26 -7.31 3.70
C GLN A 95 14.32 -6.07 2.81
N PHE A 96 13.39 -5.14 2.96
CA PHE A 96 13.32 -3.94 2.12
C PHE A 96 14.60 -3.08 2.16
N PRO A 97 15.21 -2.75 3.33
CA PRO A 97 16.48 -2.04 3.35
C PRO A 97 17.62 -2.77 2.64
N ARG A 98 17.67 -4.10 2.76
CA ARG A 98 18.67 -4.92 2.07
C ARG A 98 18.48 -4.91 0.56
N LEU A 99 17.22 -4.90 0.10
CA LEU A 99 16.90 -4.80 -1.32
C LEU A 99 17.37 -3.45 -1.88
N LEU A 100 17.14 -2.35 -1.17
CA LEU A 100 17.59 -1.02 -1.56
C LEU A 100 19.11 -0.95 -1.66
N GLU A 101 19.82 -1.44 -0.64
CA GLU A 101 21.28 -1.47 -0.60
C GLU A 101 21.88 -2.27 -1.77
N ARG A 102 21.35 -3.47 -2.06
CA ARG A 102 21.80 -4.31 -3.18
C ARG A 102 21.62 -3.64 -4.55
N ASN A 103 20.67 -2.73 -4.68
CA ASN A 103 20.38 -2.03 -5.92
C ASN A 103 20.92 -0.59 -5.95
N GLY A 104 21.75 -0.19 -4.97
CA GLY A 104 22.34 1.14 -4.92
C GLY A 104 21.35 2.27 -4.63
N PHE A 105 20.18 1.97 -4.11
CA PHE A 105 19.18 2.97 -3.76
C PHE A 105 19.42 3.56 -2.38
N ARG A 106 18.95 4.81 -2.19
CA ARG A 106 18.96 5.47 -0.88
C ARG A 106 18.16 4.63 0.13
N LYS A 107 18.74 4.46 1.33
CA LYS A 107 18.08 3.76 2.45
C LYS A 107 16.89 4.57 2.96
N ILE A 108 15.70 3.98 2.86
CA ILE A 108 14.45 4.48 3.45
C ILE A 108 13.74 3.31 4.14
N ARG A 109 12.80 3.61 5.05
CA ARG A 109 11.97 2.58 5.68
C ARG A 109 10.86 2.13 4.72
N PHE A 110 10.39 0.91 4.85
CA PHE A 110 9.25 0.42 4.05
C PHE A 110 8.01 1.31 4.20
N HIS A 111 7.77 1.84 5.41
CA HIS A 111 6.64 2.75 5.65
C HIS A 111 6.78 4.11 4.91
N ASP A 112 7.99 4.54 4.63
CA ASP A 112 8.23 5.81 3.92
C ASP A 112 7.72 5.76 2.46
N LEU A 113 7.53 4.57 1.88
CA LEU A 113 6.85 4.40 0.59
C LEU A 113 5.41 4.94 0.62
N ARG A 114 4.74 4.89 1.76
CA ARG A 114 3.42 5.48 1.94
C ARG A 114 3.47 7.01 1.84
N HIS A 115 4.49 7.64 2.41
CA HIS A 115 4.73 9.07 2.27
C HIS A 115 5.09 9.43 0.83
N SER A 116 5.94 8.63 0.18
CA SER A 116 6.28 8.81 -1.24
C SER A 116 5.06 8.73 -2.15
N CYS A 117 4.16 7.78 -1.91
CA CYS A 117 2.89 7.66 -2.63
C CYS A 117 2.04 8.92 -2.45
N ALA A 118 1.91 9.43 -1.22
CA ALA A 118 1.18 10.65 -0.93
C ALA A 118 1.75 11.86 -1.69
N SER A 119 3.08 12.04 -1.64
CA SER A 119 3.78 13.13 -2.31
C SER A 119 3.63 13.05 -3.83
N LEU A 120 3.70 11.84 -4.41
CA LEU A 120 3.50 11.64 -5.85
C LEU A 120 2.10 12.01 -6.29
N LEU A 121 1.07 11.56 -5.57
CA LEU A 121 -0.33 11.90 -5.87
C LEU A 121 -0.59 13.40 -5.78
N LEU A 122 -0.01 14.07 -4.78
CA LEU A 122 -0.12 15.52 -4.66
C LEU A 122 0.56 16.24 -5.82
N ALA A 123 1.81 15.88 -6.15
CA ALA A 123 2.54 16.45 -7.27
C ALA A 123 1.79 16.26 -8.61
N SER A 124 0.95 15.22 -8.69
CA SER A 124 0.04 14.97 -9.83
C SER A 124 -1.28 15.75 -9.74
N GLY A 125 -1.45 16.67 -8.78
CA GLY A 125 -2.64 17.50 -8.63
C GLY A 125 -3.85 16.78 -8.01
N VAL A 126 -3.68 15.59 -7.42
CA VAL A 126 -4.79 14.87 -6.78
C VAL A 126 -5.22 15.59 -5.50
N PRO A 127 -6.52 15.87 -5.32
CA PRO A 127 -7.02 16.54 -4.11
C PRO A 127 -6.66 15.77 -2.82
N MET A 128 -6.28 16.49 -1.78
CA MET A 128 -5.84 15.91 -0.50
C MET A 128 -6.88 14.95 0.11
N LYS A 129 -8.16 15.22 -0.06
CA LYS A 129 -9.25 14.36 0.41
C LYS A 129 -9.19 12.98 -0.26
N HIS A 130 -8.96 12.92 -1.57
CA HIS A 130 -8.81 11.67 -2.31
C HIS A 130 -7.53 10.92 -1.91
N ILE A 131 -6.44 11.64 -1.63
CA ILE A 131 -5.20 11.05 -1.12
C ILE A 131 -5.42 10.42 0.26
N GLN A 132 -6.14 11.10 1.14
CA GLN A 132 -6.52 10.57 2.46
C GLN A 132 -7.30 9.25 2.32
N GLU A 133 -8.30 9.22 1.46
CA GLU A 133 -9.13 8.03 1.20
C GLU A 133 -8.31 6.90 0.57
N TRP A 134 -7.46 7.22 -0.42
CA TRP A 134 -6.56 6.27 -1.05
C TRP A 134 -5.64 5.60 -0.04
N LEU A 135 -5.02 6.38 0.83
CA LEU A 135 -4.12 5.89 1.85
C LEU A 135 -4.85 5.29 3.06
N GLY A 136 -6.14 5.58 3.26
CA GLY A 136 -6.91 5.14 4.42
C GLY A 136 -6.41 5.76 5.73
N HIS A 137 -6.07 7.06 5.71
CA HIS A 137 -5.76 7.81 6.91
C HIS A 137 -7.04 8.13 7.68
N SER A 138 -7.10 7.74 8.95
CA SER A 138 -8.23 8.06 9.83
C SER A 138 -8.29 9.54 10.17
N ASP A 139 -7.15 10.23 10.18
CA ASP A 139 -7.02 11.64 10.50
C ASP A 139 -6.41 12.40 9.31
N PHE A 140 -7.07 13.49 8.94
CA PHE A 140 -6.62 14.39 7.88
C PHE A 140 -5.30 15.08 8.23
N SER A 141 -5.05 15.36 9.53
CA SER A 141 -3.81 16.00 9.98
C SER A 141 -2.57 15.17 9.59
N THR A 142 -2.68 13.84 9.61
CA THR A 142 -1.61 12.93 9.14
C THR A 142 -1.28 13.17 7.66
N THR A 143 -2.29 13.45 6.85
CA THR A 143 -2.10 13.79 5.43
C THR A 143 -1.57 15.22 5.31
N ALA A 144 -2.16 16.18 6.02
CA ALA A 144 -1.78 17.60 5.98
C ALA A 144 -0.33 17.84 6.41
N ASN A 145 0.16 17.18 7.45
CA ASN A 145 1.53 17.33 7.94
C ASN A 145 2.60 16.89 6.92
N ILE A 146 2.29 15.96 6.01
CA ILE A 146 3.19 15.59 4.91
C ILE A 146 3.35 16.78 3.95
N TYR A 147 2.40 17.70 3.92
CA TYR A 147 2.28 18.78 2.94
C TYR A 147 2.70 20.16 3.44
N ALA A 148 2.88 20.34 4.73
CA ALA A 148 3.26 21.65 5.31
C ALA A 148 4.54 22.23 4.69
N HIS A 149 5.38 21.39 4.09
CA HIS A 149 6.62 21.79 3.43
C HIS A 149 6.48 22.06 1.91
N LEU A 150 5.34 21.73 1.27
CA LEU A 150 5.13 21.91 -0.18
C LEU A 150 4.27 23.12 -0.53
N ASP A 151 3.90 23.93 0.47
CA ASP A 151 2.75 24.85 0.44
C ASP A 151 2.96 26.17 -0.30
N TYR A 152 4.18 26.54 -0.71
CA TYR A 152 4.38 27.87 -1.34
C TYR A 152 3.86 27.92 -2.78
N SER A 153 4.00 26.87 -3.56
CA SER A 153 3.48 26.84 -4.94
C SER A 153 1.95 26.84 -4.98
N SER A 154 1.30 26.20 -4.01
CA SER A 154 -0.16 26.22 -3.85
C SER A 154 -0.68 27.61 -3.50
N LYS A 155 0.07 28.40 -2.73
CA LYS A 155 -0.26 29.80 -2.42
C LYS A 155 -0.19 30.69 -3.65
N LEU A 156 0.82 30.48 -4.52
CA LEU A 156 0.92 31.21 -5.79
C LEU A 156 -0.25 30.89 -6.71
N THR A 157 -0.63 29.60 -6.84
CA THR A 157 -1.79 29.19 -7.63
C THR A 157 -3.09 29.79 -7.08
N SER A 158 -3.25 29.81 -5.76
CA SER A 158 -4.39 30.45 -5.11
C SER A 158 -4.44 31.97 -5.34
N ALA A 159 -3.30 32.64 -5.28
CA ALA A 159 -3.19 34.08 -5.58
C ALA A 159 -3.57 34.37 -7.03
N SER A 160 -3.06 33.58 -8.00
CA SER A 160 -3.43 33.72 -9.40
C SER A 160 -4.90 33.46 -9.68
N ALA A 161 -5.50 32.48 -9.00
CA ALA A 161 -6.94 32.22 -9.11
C ALA A 161 -7.77 33.35 -8.53
N MET A 162 -7.35 33.96 -7.43
CA MET A 162 -7.99 35.16 -6.86
C MET A 162 -7.89 36.34 -7.83
N GLU A 163 -6.72 36.61 -8.36
CA GLU A 163 -6.47 37.68 -9.32
C GLU A 163 -7.36 37.52 -10.57
N SER A 164 -7.47 36.35 -11.13
CA SER A 164 -8.33 36.04 -12.28
C SER A 164 -9.81 36.36 -11.99
N ASN A 165 -10.28 36.10 -10.77
CA ASN A 165 -11.67 36.44 -10.37
C ASN A 165 -11.92 37.93 -10.14
N PHE A 166 -10.91 38.69 -9.79
CA PHE A 166 -11.03 40.17 -9.62
C PHE A 166 -11.07 40.88 -10.98
N HIS A 167 -10.51 40.32 -12.05
CA HIS A 167 -10.53 40.89 -13.40
C HIS A 167 -11.80 40.59 -14.22
N LEU A 168 -12.69 39.76 -13.70
CA LEU A 168 -14.01 39.48 -14.34
C LEU A 168 -15.09 40.48 -13.97
N GLY A 169 -14.77 41.52 -13.21
CA GLY A 169 -15.70 42.56 -12.69
C GLY A 169 -15.58 43.95 -13.32
N VAL A 170 -14.95 44.06 -14.54
CA VAL A 170 -14.89 45.35 -15.29
C VAL A 170 -15.50 45.19 -16.64
#